data_32a40584b2ca725eea7585a41d670472
#
_entry.id   32a40584b2ca725eea7585a41d670472
#
_cell.length_a   1.000
_cell.length_b   1.000
_cell.length_c   1.000
_cell.angle_alpha   90.00
_cell.angle_beta   90.00
_cell.angle_gamma   90.00
#
_symmetry.space_group_name_H-M   'P 1'
#
loop_
_entity.id
_entity.type
_entity.pdbx_description
1 polymer ?
#
loop_
_entity_poly.entity_id
_entity_poly.type
_entity_poly.pdbx_seq_one_letter_code
_entity_poly.pdbx_strand_id
1 'polypeptide(L)'
;MHIDQARQQFKKLVSRPEHKIYVAERDGQVVGTFALTFVGGLAHGARDSCVVEDVAVARDHQGTGVGGTMMRYAMDECRGRDCYKLVLSSHVDRQKAHRFYEGLGFRRHGFSFLIDARDQPLPPR
;
A
#
# COMPACT_ATOMS: atom_id res chain seq x y z
N MET A 1 -3.23 10.00 16.72
CA MET A 1 -2.38 11.02 16.05
C MET A 1 -3.15 12.32 15.98
N HIS A 2 -2.50 13.41 16.38
CA HIS A 2 -3.12 14.73 16.32
C HIS A 2 -3.29 15.19 14.86
N ILE A 3 -4.37 15.91 14.57
CA ILE A 3 -4.69 16.34 13.20
C ILE A 3 -3.58 17.20 12.58
N ASP A 4 -2.90 18.02 13.37
CA ASP A 4 -1.81 18.85 12.86
C ASP A 4 -0.59 18.01 12.47
N GLN A 5 -0.30 16.96 13.23
CA GLN A 5 0.76 16.00 12.85
C GLN A 5 0.41 15.29 11.54
N ALA A 6 -0.85 14.91 11.37
CA ALA A 6 -1.32 14.27 10.15
C ALA A 6 -1.18 15.19 8.95
N ARG A 7 -1.55 16.47 9.10
CA ARG A 7 -1.41 17.45 8.02
C ARG A 7 0.05 17.69 7.63
N GLN A 8 0.92 17.80 8.61
CA GLN A 8 2.35 18.00 8.35
C GLN A 8 2.95 16.79 7.62
N GLN A 9 2.63 15.58 8.08
CA GLN A 9 3.09 14.35 7.44
C GLN A 9 2.53 14.23 6.02
N PHE A 10 1.26 14.56 5.81
CA PHE A 10 0.64 14.54 4.49
C PHE A 10 1.37 15.47 3.52
N LYS A 11 1.65 16.71 3.93
CA LYS A 11 2.39 17.66 3.10
C LYS A 11 3.76 17.11 2.70
N LYS A 12 4.43 16.49 3.65
CA LYS A 12 5.74 15.88 3.41
C LYS A 12 5.65 14.74 2.40
N LEU A 13 4.65 13.87 2.54
CA LEU A 13 4.47 12.72 1.67
C LEU A 13 4.12 13.13 0.23
N VAL A 14 3.19 14.06 0.05
CA VAL A 14 2.76 14.46 -1.29
C VAL A 14 3.82 15.26 -2.04
N SER A 15 4.85 15.75 -1.35
CA SER A 15 5.98 16.42 -2.00
C SER A 15 6.97 15.44 -2.65
N ARG A 16 6.88 14.15 -2.34
CA ARG A 16 7.79 13.12 -2.87
C ARG A 16 7.24 12.52 -4.14
N PRO A 17 7.96 12.60 -5.27
CA PRO A 17 7.43 12.09 -6.56
C PRO A 17 7.25 10.57 -6.57
N GLU A 18 8.01 9.82 -5.76
CA GLU A 18 7.91 8.36 -5.68
C GLU A 18 6.78 7.86 -4.79
N HIS A 19 6.09 8.78 -4.07
CA HIS A 19 5.02 8.42 -3.14
C HIS A 19 3.73 9.11 -3.54
N LYS A 20 2.65 8.34 -3.70
CA LYS A 20 1.35 8.86 -4.12
C LYS A 20 0.25 8.34 -3.20
N ILE A 21 -0.64 9.25 -2.79
CA ILE A 21 -1.81 8.92 -1.99
C ILE A 21 -3.03 9.09 -2.87
N TYR A 22 -3.88 8.07 -2.88
CA TYR A 22 -5.12 8.05 -3.66
C TYR A 22 -6.32 7.97 -2.72
N VAL A 23 -7.41 8.53 -3.16
CA VAL A 23 -8.71 8.38 -2.50
C VAL A 23 -9.73 7.84 -3.49
N ALA A 24 -10.66 7.05 -2.97
CA ALA A 24 -11.83 6.62 -3.73
C ALA A 24 -13.03 7.44 -3.27
N GLU A 25 -13.76 7.99 -4.21
CA GLU A 25 -14.97 8.77 -3.92
C GLU A 25 -16.20 8.05 -4.46
N ARG A 26 -17.29 8.17 -3.70
CA ARG A 26 -18.61 7.68 -4.11
C ARG A 26 -19.63 8.72 -3.67
N ASP A 27 -20.43 9.21 -4.61
CA ASP A 27 -21.45 10.24 -4.34
C ASP A 27 -20.88 11.47 -3.62
N GLY A 28 -19.70 11.89 -4.02
CA GLY A 28 -19.03 13.07 -3.45
C GLY A 28 -18.35 12.86 -2.12
N GLN A 29 -18.34 11.63 -1.59
CA GLN A 29 -17.71 11.32 -0.31
C GLN A 29 -16.49 10.42 -0.51
N VAL A 30 -15.44 10.68 0.27
CA VAL A 30 -14.26 9.81 0.31
C VAL A 30 -14.63 8.55 1.08
N VAL A 31 -14.56 7.40 0.41
CA VAL A 31 -14.93 6.10 0.98
C VAL A 31 -13.78 5.12 1.07
N GLY A 32 -12.63 5.46 0.52
CA GLY A 32 -11.45 4.62 0.59
C GLY A 32 -10.18 5.40 0.33
N THR A 33 -9.06 4.82 0.69
CA THR A 33 -7.75 5.39 0.43
C THR A 33 -6.69 4.29 0.36
N PHE A 34 -5.62 4.58 -0.35
CA PHE A 34 -4.41 3.76 -0.36
C PHE A 34 -3.23 4.61 -0.79
N ALA A 35 -2.02 4.13 -0.51
CA ALA A 35 -0.80 4.78 -0.93
C ALA A 35 0.01 3.83 -1.82
N LEU A 36 0.70 4.40 -2.81
CA LEU A 36 1.67 3.68 -3.63
C LEU A 36 3.04 4.32 -3.44
N THR A 37 4.04 3.48 -3.21
CA THR A 37 5.43 3.90 -3.22
C THR A 37 6.16 3.16 -4.33
N PHE A 38 6.83 3.89 -5.21
CA PHE A 38 7.63 3.33 -6.30
C PHE A 38 9.06 3.22 -5.82
N VAL A 39 9.59 2.00 -5.80
CA VAL A 39 10.90 1.69 -5.23
C VAL A 39 11.84 1.29 -6.36
N GLY A 40 12.91 2.07 -6.53
CA GLY A 40 13.92 1.80 -7.54
C GLY A 40 14.79 0.60 -7.16
N GLY A 41 15.25 -0.14 -8.16
CA GLY A 41 16.12 -1.28 -7.96
C GLY A 41 16.98 -1.55 -9.19
N LEU A 42 18.04 -2.31 -8.98
CA LEU A 42 18.97 -2.68 -10.06
C LEU A 42 18.65 -4.05 -10.66
N ALA A 43 17.91 -4.88 -9.93
CA ALA A 43 17.51 -6.21 -10.39
C ALA A 43 16.32 -6.12 -11.37
N HIS A 44 15.93 -7.25 -11.93
CA HIS A 44 14.76 -7.39 -12.80
C HIS A 44 14.75 -6.42 -13.98
N GLY A 45 15.90 -6.28 -14.66
CA GLY A 45 16.03 -5.39 -15.80
C GLY A 45 16.04 -3.92 -15.43
N ALA A 46 16.49 -3.59 -14.22
CA ALA A 46 16.51 -2.23 -13.68
C ALA A 46 15.11 -1.60 -13.60
N ARG A 47 14.09 -2.41 -13.38
CA ARG A 47 12.73 -1.94 -13.21
C ARG A 47 12.43 -1.62 -11.75
N ASP A 48 11.53 -0.66 -11.54
CA ASP A 48 11.01 -0.35 -10.21
C ASP A 48 10.02 -1.43 -9.75
N SER A 49 9.84 -1.52 -8.45
CA SER A 49 8.72 -2.21 -7.84
C SER A 49 7.76 -1.18 -7.25
N CYS A 50 6.56 -1.62 -6.95
CA CYS A 50 5.52 -0.76 -6.38
C CYS A 50 5.00 -1.41 -5.11
N VAL A 51 4.89 -0.61 -4.04
CA VAL A 51 4.40 -1.07 -2.74
C VAL A 51 3.08 -0.36 -2.44
N VAL A 52 2.05 -1.13 -2.13
CA VAL A 52 0.76 -0.61 -1.65
C VAL A 52 0.78 -0.60 -0.14
N GLU A 53 0.39 0.53 0.44
CA GLU A 53 0.30 0.69 1.89
C GLU A 53 -0.97 1.46 2.26
N ASP A 54 -1.33 1.38 3.53
CA ASP A 54 -2.40 2.19 4.14
C ASP A 54 -3.75 2.02 3.42
N VAL A 55 -4.07 0.79 3.02
CA VAL A 55 -5.34 0.48 2.37
C VAL A 55 -6.45 0.52 3.41
N ALA A 56 -7.43 1.37 3.19
CA ALA A 56 -8.58 1.49 4.07
C ALA A 56 -9.85 1.75 3.27
N VAL A 57 -10.94 1.16 3.69
CA VAL A 57 -12.28 1.38 3.14
C VAL A 57 -13.20 1.75 4.30
N ALA A 58 -14.00 2.79 4.11
CA ALA A 58 -14.98 3.21 5.12
C ALA A 58 -15.88 2.03 5.49
N ARG A 59 -16.18 1.91 6.79
CA ARG A 59 -16.91 0.75 7.33
C ARG A 59 -18.19 0.45 6.55
N ASP A 60 -18.97 1.50 6.25
CA ASP A 60 -20.27 1.36 5.58
C ASP A 60 -20.14 0.96 4.10
N HIS A 61 -18.94 1.04 3.56
CA HIS A 61 -18.67 0.72 2.15
C HIS A 61 -17.83 -0.53 1.97
N GLN A 62 -17.49 -1.24 3.05
CA GLN A 62 -16.80 -2.52 2.96
C GLN A 62 -17.72 -3.56 2.34
N GLY A 63 -17.16 -4.44 1.52
CA GLY A 63 -17.93 -5.45 0.81
C GLY A 63 -18.74 -4.92 -0.37
N THR A 64 -18.50 -3.68 -0.81
CA THR A 64 -19.24 -3.06 -1.92
C THR A 64 -18.40 -2.85 -3.19
N GLY A 65 -17.19 -3.39 -3.23
CA GLY A 65 -16.32 -3.33 -4.41
C GLY A 65 -15.31 -2.21 -4.41
N VAL A 66 -15.30 -1.34 -3.40
CA VAL A 66 -14.35 -0.21 -3.32
C VAL A 66 -12.90 -0.70 -3.28
N GLY A 67 -12.61 -1.67 -2.43
CA GLY A 67 -11.25 -2.22 -2.30
C GLY A 67 -10.74 -2.83 -3.60
N GLY A 68 -11.58 -3.61 -4.28
CA GLY A 68 -11.21 -4.20 -5.57
C GLY A 68 -10.93 -3.16 -6.64
N THR A 69 -11.74 -2.10 -6.69
CA THR A 69 -11.54 -0.99 -7.63
C THR A 69 -10.22 -0.28 -7.34
N MET A 70 -9.92 -0.02 -6.07
CA MET A 70 -8.66 0.62 -5.67
C MET A 70 -7.46 -0.23 -6.08
N MET A 71 -7.51 -1.53 -5.84
CA MET A 71 -6.37 -2.41 -6.16
C MET A 71 -6.17 -2.57 -7.67
N ARG A 72 -7.24 -2.60 -8.46
CA ARG A 72 -7.11 -2.61 -9.92
C ARG A 72 -6.47 -1.32 -10.42
N TYR A 73 -6.84 -0.19 -9.85
CA TYR A 73 -6.22 1.08 -10.18
C TYR A 73 -4.72 1.08 -9.84
N ALA A 74 -4.37 0.54 -8.67
CA ALA A 74 -2.97 0.39 -8.27
C ALA A 74 -2.17 -0.47 -9.25
N MET A 75 -2.75 -1.57 -9.72
CA MET A 75 -2.12 -2.43 -10.73
C MET A 75 -1.91 -1.69 -12.06
N ASP A 76 -2.89 -0.90 -12.48
CA ASP A 76 -2.79 -0.13 -13.73
C ASP A 76 -1.70 0.94 -13.63
N GLU A 77 -1.57 1.59 -12.48
CA GLU A 77 -0.49 2.55 -12.24
C GLU A 77 0.88 1.88 -12.31
N CYS A 78 1.01 0.70 -11.72
CA CYS A 78 2.26 -0.06 -11.77
C CYS A 78 2.62 -0.46 -13.20
N ARG A 79 1.66 -0.92 -13.97
CA ARG A 79 1.87 -1.27 -15.38
C ARG A 79 2.26 -0.04 -16.19
N GLY A 80 1.62 1.08 -15.94
CA GLY A 80 1.91 2.32 -16.64
C GLY A 80 3.32 2.85 -16.40
N ARG A 81 3.93 2.48 -15.28
CA ARG A 81 5.31 2.83 -14.96
C ARG A 81 6.29 1.70 -15.20
N ASP A 82 5.86 0.64 -15.84
CA ASP A 82 6.68 -0.53 -16.14
C ASP A 82 7.32 -1.16 -14.88
N CYS A 83 6.61 -1.14 -13.76
CA CYS A 83 7.03 -1.84 -12.55
C CYS A 83 6.92 -3.35 -12.75
N TYR A 84 7.86 -4.11 -12.20
CA TYR A 84 7.83 -5.56 -12.39
C TYR A 84 6.94 -6.28 -11.37
N LYS A 85 6.56 -5.62 -10.27
CA LYS A 85 5.63 -6.20 -9.30
C LYS A 85 4.94 -5.12 -8.48
N LEU A 86 3.76 -5.47 -7.99
CA LEU A 86 3.03 -4.74 -6.97
C LEU A 86 2.98 -5.63 -5.73
N VAL A 87 3.48 -5.14 -4.61
CA VAL A 87 3.52 -5.90 -3.36
C VAL A 87 2.77 -5.15 -2.25
N LEU A 88 2.30 -5.93 -1.29
CA LEU A 88 1.74 -5.40 -0.05
C LEU A 88 2.10 -6.35 1.09
N SER A 89 2.05 -5.84 2.31
CA SER A 89 2.19 -6.65 3.52
C SER A 89 0.88 -6.60 4.29
N SER A 90 0.50 -7.74 4.85
CA SER A 90 -0.69 -7.86 5.68
C SER A 90 -0.36 -8.73 6.89
N HIS A 91 -0.88 -8.35 8.05
CA HIS A 91 -0.64 -9.12 9.27
C HIS A 91 -1.13 -10.56 9.09
N VAL A 92 -0.39 -11.50 9.64
CA VAL A 92 -0.66 -12.94 9.47
C VAL A 92 -2.05 -13.34 9.97
N ASP A 93 -2.60 -12.63 10.94
CA ASP A 93 -3.91 -12.93 11.53
C ASP A 93 -5.08 -12.36 10.73
N ARG A 94 -4.83 -11.54 9.70
CA ARG A 94 -5.88 -10.92 8.91
C ARG A 94 -6.34 -11.82 7.77
N GLN A 95 -6.93 -12.95 8.11
CA GLN A 95 -7.30 -13.97 7.11
C GLN A 95 -8.33 -13.48 6.10
N LYS A 96 -9.28 -12.64 6.52
CA LYS A 96 -10.26 -12.07 5.60
C LYS A 96 -9.60 -11.17 4.55
N ALA A 97 -8.62 -10.36 4.96
CA ALA A 97 -7.84 -9.54 4.04
C ALA A 97 -7.02 -10.41 3.08
N HIS A 98 -6.43 -11.49 3.58
CA HIS A 98 -5.68 -12.43 2.74
C HIS A 98 -6.54 -13.02 1.64
N ARG A 99 -7.75 -13.46 1.97
CA ARG A 99 -8.69 -13.99 0.97
C ARG A 99 -9.07 -12.95 -0.06
N PHE A 100 -9.26 -11.70 0.38
CA PHE A 100 -9.55 -10.59 -0.52
C PHE A 100 -8.42 -10.39 -1.52
N TYR A 101 -7.18 -10.28 -1.05
CA TYR A 101 -6.03 -10.07 -1.94
C TYR A 101 -5.79 -11.28 -2.85
N GLU A 102 -5.88 -12.49 -2.32
CA GLU A 102 -5.70 -13.70 -3.13
C GLU A 102 -6.79 -13.82 -4.21
N GLY A 103 -8.02 -13.41 -3.88
CA GLY A 103 -9.11 -13.36 -4.85
C GLY A 103 -8.88 -12.37 -5.99
N LEU A 104 -8.04 -11.36 -5.79
CA LEU A 104 -7.65 -10.41 -6.84
C LEU A 104 -6.44 -10.88 -7.65
N GLY A 105 -5.83 -12.00 -7.29
CA GLY A 105 -4.66 -12.54 -7.98
C GLY A 105 -3.33 -12.32 -7.26
N PHE A 106 -3.33 -11.67 -6.10
CA PHE A 106 -2.11 -11.61 -5.29
C PHE A 106 -1.77 -13.00 -4.77
N ARG A 107 -0.49 -13.32 -4.70
CA ARG A 107 -0.02 -14.58 -4.14
C ARG A 107 0.99 -14.31 -3.03
N ARG A 108 1.05 -15.20 -2.08
CA ARG A 108 2.09 -15.15 -1.05
C ARG A 108 3.41 -15.55 -1.68
N HIS A 109 4.45 -14.74 -1.49
CA HIS A 109 5.74 -15.02 -2.13
C HIS A 109 6.91 -15.00 -1.17
N GLY A 110 6.69 -14.82 0.13
CA GLY A 110 7.74 -14.80 1.13
C GLY A 110 7.22 -14.39 2.49
N PHE A 111 8.14 -14.23 3.43
CA PHE A 111 7.86 -13.77 4.77
C PHE A 111 8.40 -12.38 4.97
N SER A 112 7.67 -11.55 5.73
CA SER A 112 8.19 -10.27 6.18
C SER A 112 8.77 -10.43 7.57
N PHE A 113 9.94 -9.81 7.79
CA PHE A 113 10.59 -9.78 9.10
C PHE A 113 10.62 -8.33 9.57
N LEU A 114 10.33 -8.13 10.84
CA LEU A 114 10.27 -6.80 11.43
C LEU A 114 11.14 -6.74 12.68
N ILE A 115 11.90 -5.65 12.79
CA ILE A 115 12.52 -5.27 14.05
C ILE A 115 12.12 -3.82 14.33
N ASP A 116 11.77 -3.54 15.59
CA ASP A 116 11.40 -2.18 15.96
C ASP A 116 12.67 -1.34 16.06
N ALA A 117 12.78 -0.35 15.19
CA ALA A 117 13.99 0.45 15.06
C ALA A 117 14.21 1.37 16.27
N ARG A 118 13.18 1.63 17.05
CA ARG A 118 13.24 2.54 18.19
C ARG A 118 13.62 1.86 19.49
N ASP A 119 13.15 0.63 19.69
CA ASP A 119 13.17 -0.02 20.99
C ASP A 119 14.14 -1.20 21.07
N GLN A 120 14.63 -1.68 19.94
CA GLN A 120 15.48 -2.88 19.92
C GLN A 120 16.74 -2.63 19.09
N PRO A 121 17.90 -2.51 19.74
CA PRO A 121 19.16 -2.47 19.00
C PRO A 121 19.42 -3.84 18.34
N LEU A 122 20.13 -3.81 17.22
CA LEU A 122 20.56 -5.03 16.60
C LEU A 122 21.57 -5.74 17.52
N PRO A 123 21.54 -7.08 17.60
CA PRO A 123 22.54 -7.79 18.39
C PRO A 123 23.95 -7.56 17.82
N PRO A 124 25.00 -7.61 18.65
CA PRO A 124 26.37 -7.47 18.17
C PRO A 124 26.75 -8.63 17.24
N ARG A 125 27.72 -8.35 16.39
CA ARG A 125 28.28 -9.37 15.49
C ARG A 125 29.05 -10.43 16.24
#